data_655a75c046e212b0f41cba7e17c5c780
#
_entry.id   655a75c046e212b0f41cba7e17c5c780
#
_cell.length_a   1.000
_cell.length_b   1.000
_cell.length_c   1.000
_cell.angle_alpha   90.00
_cell.angle_beta   90.00
_cell.angle_gamma   90.00
#
_symmetry.space_group_name_H-M   'P 1'
#
loop_
_entity.id
_entity.type
_entity.pdbx_description
1 polymer ?
#
loop_
_entity_poly.entity_id
_entity_poly.type
_entity_poly.pdbx_seq_one_letter_code
_entity_poly.pdbx_strand_id
1 'polypeptide(L)'
;MRKAFTLVEMLVVIGIIAVLVAASVGGFAGMTRAAENKKCQELVANTATALTFLFQQKGMWPKVLLRDGNAAHLLDEKAALALATPMSLTTDGNGKLAGLDRLGLVTPWAAAVVKRRGNSASLGDVVPGGGTVQDHILRYAIDDDGDGIIRDVNVGGESVSVRATAIVWSCGKDGKNWPYSKGIKKGCSYSWTPGQTRGVK
;
A
#
# COMPACT_ATOMS: atom_id res chain seq x y z
N MET A 1 61.14 2.56 12.37
CA MET A 1 60.59 2.15 13.70
C MET A 1 59.09 1.97 13.56
N ARG A 2 58.59 0.76 13.72
CA ARG A 2 57.12 0.50 13.72
C ARG A 2 56.62 0.85 15.13
N LYS A 3 55.74 1.85 15.22
CA LYS A 3 55.09 2.16 16.50
C LYS A 3 54.08 1.03 16.80
N ALA A 4 54.31 0.32 17.94
CA ALA A 4 53.35 -0.66 18.43
C ALA A 4 52.17 0.09 19.08
N PHE A 5 50.97 -0.30 18.74
CA PHE A 5 49.75 0.23 19.38
C PHE A 5 49.67 -0.21 20.83
N THR A 6 49.30 0.70 21.71
CA THR A 6 49.11 0.38 23.12
C THR A 6 47.74 -0.29 23.33
N LEU A 7 47.66 -1.16 24.34
CA LEU A 7 46.43 -1.85 24.73
C LEU A 7 45.30 -0.83 25.06
N VAL A 8 45.70 0.31 25.67
CA VAL A 8 44.77 1.40 26.02
C VAL A 8 44.19 2.07 24.81
N GLU A 9 44.96 2.34 23.73
CA GLU A 9 44.46 2.92 22.49
C GLU A 9 43.40 2.03 21.83
N MET A 10 43.61 0.71 21.82
CA MET A 10 42.62 -0.24 21.31
C MET A 10 41.35 -0.25 22.15
N LEU A 11 41.48 -0.20 23.49
CA LEU A 11 40.35 -0.21 24.41
C LEU A 11 39.45 1.06 24.22
N VAL A 12 40.08 2.21 24.06
CA VAL A 12 39.36 3.47 23.79
C VAL A 12 38.60 3.41 22.44
N VAL A 13 39.26 2.89 21.40
CA VAL A 13 38.64 2.78 20.06
C VAL A 13 37.42 1.85 20.10
N ILE A 14 37.50 0.67 20.69
CA ILE A 14 36.36 -0.24 20.78
C ILE A 14 35.23 0.35 21.66
N GLY A 15 35.58 1.12 22.71
CA GLY A 15 34.59 1.84 23.51
C GLY A 15 33.79 2.87 22.72
N ILE A 16 34.48 3.67 21.89
CA ILE A 16 33.82 4.65 21.02
C ILE A 16 32.92 3.95 19.99
N ILE A 17 33.43 2.89 19.33
CA ILE A 17 32.64 2.12 18.36
C ILE A 17 31.41 1.52 19.02
N ALA A 18 31.51 0.96 20.22
CA ALA A 18 30.38 0.38 20.95
C ALA A 18 29.27 1.42 21.21
N VAL A 19 29.65 2.65 21.63
CA VAL A 19 28.72 3.75 21.86
C VAL A 19 28.04 4.18 20.54
N LEU A 20 28.79 4.32 19.46
CA LEU A 20 28.26 4.70 18.15
C LEU A 20 27.28 3.65 17.60
N VAL A 21 27.61 2.36 17.71
CA VAL A 21 26.73 1.26 17.30
C VAL A 21 25.43 1.26 18.12
N ALA A 22 25.53 1.41 19.45
CA ALA A 22 24.36 1.46 20.33
C ALA A 22 23.42 2.62 19.97
N ALA A 23 23.96 3.81 19.68
CA ALA A 23 23.17 4.98 19.26
C ALA A 23 22.53 4.78 17.89
N SER A 24 23.16 4.05 16.98
CA SER A 24 22.66 3.81 15.62
C SER A 24 21.45 2.87 15.58
N VAL A 25 21.45 1.82 16.41
CA VAL A 25 20.40 0.77 16.38
C VAL A 25 19.02 1.32 16.69
N GLY A 26 18.87 2.30 17.60
CA GLY A 26 17.59 2.91 17.93
C GLY A 26 16.94 3.71 16.80
N GLY A 27 17.74 4.33 15.94
CA GLY A 27 17.27 5.14 14.82
C GLY A 27 16.71 4.35 13.64
N PHE A 28 17.31 3.19 13.34
CA PHE A 28 16.94 2.39 12.16
C PHE A 28 15.50 1.88 12.16
N ALA A 29 14.97 1.48 13.32
CA ALA A 29 13.60 0.95 13.42
C ALA A 29 12.52 1.99 13.11
N GLY A 30 12.76 3.26 13.42
CA GLY A 30 11.86 4.36 13.09
C GLY A 30 11.89 4.70 11.59
N MET A 31 13.08 4.71 11.00
CA MET A 31 13.27 5.02 9.58
C MET A 31 12.65 3.95 8.67
N THR A 32 12.78 2.68 9.00
CA THR A 32 12.17 1.59 8.21
C THR A 32 10.65 1.67 8.22
N ARG A 33 10.02 1.96 9.37
CA ARG A 33 8.57 2.16 9.46
C ARG A 33 8.09 3.36 8.64
N ALA A 34 8.81 4.48 8.71
CA ALA A 34 8.48 5.66 7.91
C ALA A 34 8.60 5.37 6.40
N ALA A 35 9.63 4.65 5.98
CA ALA A 35 9.83 4.25 4.59
C ALA A 35 8.74 3.29 4.08
N GLU A 36 8.30 2.32 4.89
CA GLU A 36 7.20 1.42 4.56
C GLU A 36 5.87 2.18 4.39
N ASN A 37 5.56 3.10 5.32
CA ASN A 37 4.37 3.93 5.22
C ASN A 37 4.40 4.82 3.97
N LYS A 38 5.54 5.41 3.65
CA LYS A 38 5.70 6.24 2.45
C LYS A 38 5.51 5.41 1.17
N LYS A 39 6.10 4.22 1.09
CA LYS A 39 5.87 3.29 -0.02
C LYS A 39 4.39 2.93 -0.18
N CYS A 40 3.67 2.74 0.93
CA CYS A 40 2.24 2.47 0.90
C CYS A 40 1.45 3.67 0.36
N GLN A 41 1.79 4.89 0.78
CA GLN A 41 1.17 6.12 0.26
C GLN A 41 1.43 6.29 -1.25
N GLU A 42 2.66 6.09 -1.70
CA GLU A 42 3.04 6.14 -3.11
C GLU A 42 2.27 5.10 -3.94
N LEU A 43 2.16 3.87 -3.45
CA LEU A 43 1.41 2.81 -4.13
C LEU A 43 -0.07 3.19 -4.27
N VAL A 44 -0.70 3.68 -3.20
CA VAL A 44 -2.11 4.12 -3.21
C VAL A 44 -2.32 5.28 -4.19
N ALA A 45 -1.43 6.27 -4.18
CA ALA A 45 -1.50 7.43 -5.08
C ALA A 45 -1.31 7.01 -6.55
N ASN A 46 -0.30 6.18 -6.83
CA ASN A 46 -0.02 5.68 -8.18
C ASN A 46 -1.17 4.85 -8.71
N THR A 47 -1.79 4.02 -7.86
CA THR A 47 -2.94 3.20 -8.25
C THR A 47 -4.16 4.06 -8.57
N ALA A 48 -4.45 5.10 -7.77
CA ALA A 48 -5.54 6.02 -8.05
C ALA A 48 -5.30 6.81 -9.36
N THR A 49 -4.07 7.24 -9.60
CA THR A 49 -3.68 7.88 -10.86
C THR A 49 -3.86 6.94 -12.05
N ALA A 50 -3.47 5.67 -11.92
CA ALA A 50 -3.61 4.67 -12.97
C ALA A 50 -5.09 4.37 -13.29
N LEU A 51 -5.96 4.30 -12.28
CA LEU A 51 -7.40 4.19 -12.47
C LEU A 51 -7.97 5.40 -13.22
N THR A 52 -7.63 6.60 -12.79
CA THR A 52 -8.08 7.84 -13.44
C THR A 52 -7.58 7.91 -14.89
N PHE A 53 -6.33 7.55 -15.15
CA PHE A 53 -5.76 7.47 -16.49
C PHE A 53 -6.49 6.45 -17.38
N LEU A 54 -6.81 5.28 -16.83
CA LEU A 54 -7.56 4.24 -17.53
C LEU A 54 -8.94 4.74 -17.96
N PHE A 55 -9.64 5.46 -17.08
CA PHE A 55 -10.92 6.08 -17.39
C PHE A 55 -10.79 7.15 -18.46
N GLN A 56 -9.82 8.05 -18.34
CA GLN A 56 -9.58 9.10 -19.34
C GLN A 56 -9.25 8.54 -20.73
N GLN A 57 -8.50 7.43 -20.80
CA GLN A 57 -8.12 6.80 -22.05
C GLN A 57 -9.28 6.09 -22.73
N LYS A 58 -10.18 5.45 -21.97
CA LYS A 58 -11.26 4.60 -22.50
C LYS A 58 -12.62 5.30 -22.53
N GLY A 59 -12.80 6.39 -21.81
CA GLY A 59 -14.07 7.08 -21.64
C GLY A 59 -15.14 6.28 -20.87
N MET A 60 -14.80 5.08 -20.41
CA MET A 60 -15.68 4.20 -19.63
C MET A 60 -14.88 3.28 -18.74
N TRP A 61 -15.49 2.84 -17.66
CA TRP A 61 -14.88 1.85 -16.79
C TRP A 61 -14.93 0.44 -17.41
N PRO A 62 -13.82 -0.34 -17.34
CA PRO A 62 -13.85 -1.76 -17.67
C PRO A 62 -14.85 -2.50 -16.77
N LYS A 63 -15.64 -3.41 -17.36
CA LYS A 63 -16.64 -4.20 -16.61
C LYS A 63 -16.10 -4.93 -15.38
N VAL A 64 -14.81 -5.28 -15.38
CA VAL A 64 -14.15 -5.95 -14.26
C VAL A 64 -13.99 -5.04 -13.04
N LEU A 65 -14.00 -3.72 -13.24
CA LEU A 65 -13.93 -2.72 -12.17
C LEU A 65 -15.32 -2.25 -11.73
N LEU A 66 -16.34 -2.35 -12.59
CA LEU A 66 -17.73 -2.08 -12.29
C LEU A 66 -18.32 -3.29 -11.57
N ARG A 67 -18.06 -3.39 -10.27
CA ARG A 67 -18.70 -4.38 -9.39
C ARG A 67 -19.79 -3.65 -8.60
N ASP A 68 -20.93 -4.27 -8.44
CA ASP A 68 -22.14 -3.80 -7.75
C ASP A 68 -22.06 -2.47 -6.97
N GLY A 69 -22.37 -1.35 -7.66
CA GLY A 69 -22.58 -0.03 -7.04
C GLY A 69 -21.35 0.66 -6.46
N ASN A 70 -21.57 1.75 -5.74
CA ASN A 70 -20.57 2.58 -5.03
C ASN A 70 -19.89 1.87 -3.84
N ALA A 71 -19.82 0.54 -3.85
CA ALA A 71 -19.21 -0.22 -2.78
C ALA A 71 -17.67 -0.19 -2.86
N ALA A 72 -17.04 -0.36 -1.71
CA ALA A 72 -15.61 -0.60 -1.64
C ALA A 72 -15.24 -1.97 -2.20
N HIS A 73 -14.40 -2.02 -3.21
CA HIS A 73 -13.93 -3.25 -3.84
C HIS A 73 -12.46 -3.50 -3.59
N LEU A 74 -12.05 -4.78 -3.61
CA LEU A 74 -10.65 -5.17 -3.52
C LEU A 74 -10.01 -5.12 -4.91
N LEU A 75 -8.79 -4.60 -4.99
CA LEU A 75 -7.92 -4.71 -6.17
C LEU A 75 -7.28 -6.11 -6.22
N ASP A 76 -8.15 -7.12 -6.31
CA ASP A 76 -7.76 -8.52 -6.49
C ASP A 76 -7.06 -8.74 -7.85
N GLU A 77 -6.64 -9.98 -8.14
CA GLU A 77 -5.96 -10.34 -9.38
C GLU A 77 -6.72 -9.83 -10.64
N LYS A 78 -8.04 -10.00 -10.67
CA LYS A 78 -8.84 -9.62 -11.84
C LYS A 78 -8.92 -8.11 -12.04
N ALA A 79 -9.13 -7.37 -10.95
CA ALA A 79 -9.18 -5.91 -10.99
C ALA A 79 -7.79 -5.31 -11.26
N ALA A 80 -6.74 -5.86 -10.66
CA ALA A 80 -5.36 -5.43 -10.87
C ALA A 80 -4.89 -5.69 -12.31
N LEU A 81 -5.37 -6.75 -12.97
CA LEU A 81 -5.05 -7.02 -14.37
C LEU A 81 -5.50 -5.89 -15.31
N ALA A 82 -6.62 -5.22 -15.00
CA ALA A 82 -7.05 -4.04 -15.76
C ALA A 82 -6.05 -2.88 -15.68
N LEU A 83 -5.23 -2.84 -14.63
CA LEU A 83 -4.19 -1.85 -14.38
C LEU A 83 -2.80 -2.31 -14.83
N ALA A 84 -2.66 -3.50 -15.43
CA ALA A 84 -1.36 -4.08 -15.79
C ALA A 84 -0.53 -3.14 -16.66
N THR A 85 -1.12 -2.55 -17.70
CA THR A 85 -0.42 -1.61 -18.59
C THR A 85 -0.07 -0.28 -17.90
N PRO A 86 -1.02 0.47 -17.29
CA PRO A 86 -0.69 1.77 -16.69
C PRO A 86 0.23 1.68 -15.48
N MET A 87 0.24 0.56 -14.78
CA MET A 87 1.11 0.34 -13.62
C MET A 87 2.35 -0.51 -13.93
N SER A 88 2.53 -0.95 -15.17
CA SER A 88 3.63 -1.85 -15.58
C SER A 88 3.73 -3.10 -14.71
N LEU A 89 2.58 -3.71 -14.38
CA LEU A 89 2.55 -4.94 -13.59
C LEU A 89 3.11 -6.12 -14.38
N THR A 90 3.71 -7.06 -13.67
CA THR A 90 4.30 -8.25 -14.27
C THR A 90 3.20 -9.20 -14.73
N THR A 91 3.20 -9.57 -16.02
CA THR A 91 2.31 -10.58 -16.58
C THR A 91 3.10 -11.78 -17.11
N ASP A 92 2.50 -12.96 -17.07
CA ASP A 92 3.02 -14.17 -17.71
C ASP A 92 2.72 -14.20 -19.22
N GLY A 93 3.27 -15.21 -19.91
CA GLY A 93 3.02 -15.40 -21.35
C GLY A 93 1.55 -15.67 -21.72
N ASN A 94 0.67 -15.93 -20.74
CA ASN A 94 -0.77 -16.16 -20.92
C ASN A 94 -1.61 -14.91 -20.57
N GLY A 95 -0.97 -13.78 -20.29
CA GLY A 95 -1.65 -12.53 -19.94
C GLY A 95 -2.24 -12.49 -18.52
N LYS A 96 -1.83 -13.40 -17.62
CA LYS A 96 -2.19 -13.35 -16.21
C LYS A 96 -1.11 -12.61 -15.41
N LEU A 97 -1.51 -12.04 -14.27
CA LEU A 97 -0.54 -11.43 -13.36
C LEU A 97 0.43 -12.49 -12.82
N ALA A 98 1.70 -12.13 -12.76
CA ALA A 98 2.79 -12.99 -12.33
C ALA A 98 3.62 -12.35 -11.19
N GLY A 99 4.51 -13.12 -10.61
CA GLY A 99 5.42 -12.63 -9.59
C GLY A 99 4.70 -12.09 -8.35
N LEU A 100 5.00 -10.86 -7.97
CA LEU A 100 4.40 -10.20 -6.79
C LEU A 100 2.95 -9.81 -7.01
N ASP A 101 2.55 -9.55 -8.25
CA ASP A 101 1.26 -8.97 -8.60
C ASP A 101 0.16 -10.03 -8.76
N ARG A 102 0.51 -11.33 -8.76
CA ARG A 102 -0.42 -12.45 -9.01
C ARG A 102 -1.58 -12.58 -8.01
N LEU A 103 -1.44 -12.00 -6.83
CA LEU A 103 -2.49 -12.00 -5.80
C LEU A 103 -3.30 -10.68 -5.75
N GLY A 104 -3.02 -9.76 -6.68
CA GLY A 104 -3.57 -8.43 -6.72
C GLY A 104 -2.61 -7.37 -6.17
N LEU A 105 -3.08 -6.13 -6.05
CA LEU A 105 -2.29 -5.03 -5.52
C LEU A 105 -2.34 -5.01 -3.99
N VAL A 106 -1.23 -5.38 -3.37
CA VAL A 106 -1.10 -5.53 -1.92
C VAL A 106 -0.18 -4.48 -1.31
N THR A 107 -0.37 -4.19 -0.03
CA THR A 107 0.51 -3.27 0.71
C THR A 107 1.96 -3.78 0.74
N PRO A 108 2.96 -2.91 0.99
CA PRO A 108 4.36 -3.30 1.07
C PRO A 108 4.65 -4.41 2.09
N TRP A 109 3.91 -4.47 3.19
CA TRP A 109 4.05 -5.50 4.23
C TRP A 109 3.66 -6.89 3.70
N ALA A 110 2.53 -6.97 3.00
CA ALA A 110 2.11 -8.22 2.37
C ALA A 110 3.01 -8.58 1.17
N ALA A 111 3.43 -7.60 0.37
CA ALA A 111 4.37 -7.82 -0.74
C ALA A 111 5.68 -8.47 -0.27
N ALA A 112 6.19 -8.12 0.92
CA ALA A 112 7.36 -8.76 1.52
C ALA A 112 7.13 -10.25 1.82
N VAL A 113 5.91 -10.63 2.25
CA VAL A 113 5.52 -12.03 2.48
C VAL A 113 5.43 -12.77 1.15
N VAL A 114 4.74 -12.20 0.16
CA VAL A 114 4.60 -12.78 -1.19
C VAL A 114 5.97 -13.00 -1.82
N LYS A 115 6.87 -12.01 -1.74
CA LYS A 115 8.24 -12.13 -2.25
C LYS A 115 9.01 -13.27 -1.58
N ARG A 116 8.93 -13.39 -0.25
CA ARG A 116 9.64 -14.42 0.51
C ARG A 116 9.13 -15.83 0.20
N ARG A 117 7.81 -16.00 0.04
CA ARG A 117 7.18 -17.29 -0.26
C ARG A 117 7.18 -17.65 -1.75
N GLY A 118 7.39 -16.67 -2.62
CA GLY A 118 7.39 -16.91 -4.07
C GLY A 118 6.09 -17.54 -4.55
N ASN A 119 6.19 -18.59 -5.36
CA ASN A 119 5.01 -19.26 -5.92
C ASN A 119 4.11 -19.95 -4.89
N SER A 120 4.61 -20.21 -3.68
CA SER A 120 3.83 -20.82 -2.59
C SER A 120 3.01 -19.79 -1.77
N ALA A 121 3.12 -18.49 -2.08
CA ALA A 121 2.36 -17.47 -1.38
C ALA A 121 0.87 -17.59 -1.70
N SER A 122 0.03 -17.40 -0.69
CA SER A 122 -1.43 -17.46 -0.76
C SER A 122 -2.08 -16.25 -0.07
N LEU A 123 -3.36 -16.03 -0.36
CA LEU A 123 -4.15 -14.97 0.27
C LEU A 123 -4.29 -15.16 1.80
N GLY A 124 -4.22 -16.40 2.28
CA GLY A 124 -4.29 -16.74 3.70
C GLY A 124 -3.00 -16.58 4.49
N ASP A 125 -1.88 -16.23 3.83
CA ASP A 125 -0.59 -16.09 4.51
C ASP A 125 -0.59 -14.92 5.50
N VAL A 126 -0.09 -15.18 6.72
CA VAL A 126 -0.02 -14.18 7.80
C VAL A 126 1.04 -13.12 7.49
N VAL A 127 0.66 -11.86 7.65
CA VAL A 127 1.54 -10.71 7.47
C VAL A 127 2.12 -10.26 8.82
N PRO A 128 3.44 -10.03 8.91
CA PRO A 128 4.04 -9.48 10.12
C PRO A 128 3.44 -8.10 10.46
N GLY A 129 2.79 -8.01 11.62
CA GLY A 129 2.07 -6.81 12.03
C GLY A 129 0.58 -7.05 12.24
N GLY A 130 0.01 -8.04 11.55
CA GLY A 130 -1.37 -8.50 11.67
C GLY A 130 -2.06 -8.73 10.35
N GLY A 131 -3.15 -9.49 10.38
CA GLY A 131 -3.94 -9.84 9.19
C GLY A 131 -3.27 -10.84 8.26
N THR A 132 -3.94 -11.11 7.16
CA THR A 132 -3.49 -11.98 6.06
C THR A 132 -3.15 -11.15 4.81
N VAL A 133 -2.55 -11.77 3.81
CA VAL A 133 -2.30 -11.12 2.51
C VAL A 133 -3.60 -10.56 1.93
N GLN A 134 -4.71 -11.28 2.06
CA GLN A 134 -6.04 -10.82 1.60
C GLN A 134 -6.49 -9.53 2.28
N ASP A 135 -6.26 -9.38 3.58
CA ASP A 135 -6.62 -8.16 4.32
C ASP A 135 -5.82 -6.94 3.84
N HIS A 136 -4.63 -7.20 3.31
CA HIS A 136 -3.68 -6.20 2.80
C HIS A 136 -3.83 -5.88 1.30
N ILE A 137 -4.82 -6.44 0.61
CA ILE A 137 -5.16 -6.01 -0.75
C ILE A 137 -5.70 -4.57 -0.70
N LEU A 138 -5.24 -3.71 -1.61
CA LEU A 138 -5.76 -2.36 -1.74
C LEU A 138 -7.25 -2.37 -2.07
N ARG A 139 -7.95 -1.37 -1.59
CA ARG A 139 -9.37 -1.16 -1.86
C ARG A 139 -9.54 0.03 -2.78
N TYR A 140 -10.58 -0.01 -3.61
CA TYR A 140 -10.91 1.08 -4.49
C TYR A 140 -12.42 1.31 -4.53
N ALA A 141 -12.81 2.52 -4.91
CA ALA A 141 -14.14 2.85 -5.40
C ALA A 141 -13.97 3.82 -6.56
N ILE A 142 -14.93 3.78 -7.48
CA ILE A 142 -14.94 4.56 -8.71
C ILE A 142 -16.25 5.32 -8.84
N ASP A 143 -16.19 6.44 -9.51
CA ASP A 143 -17.34 7.20 -9.97
C ASP A 143 -17.95 6.45 -11.18
N ASP A 144 -19.02 5.73 -10.97
CA ASP A 144 -19.66 4.87 -11.98
C ASP A 144 -20.70 5.62 -12.83
N ASP A 145 -21.27 6.70 -12.30
CA ASP A 145 -22.25 7.55 -12.98
C ASP A 145 -21.64 8.77 -13.71
N GLY A 146 -20.35 9.05 -13.46
CA GLY A 146 -19.58 10.07 -14.16
C GLY A 146 -19.85 11.50 -13.70
N ASP A 147 -20.45 11.69 -12.53
CA ASP A 147 -20.74 13.03 -11.99
C ASP A 147 -19.58 13.66 -11.22
N GLY A 148 -18.47 12.96 -11.08
CA GLY A 148 -17.26 13.40 -10.38
C GLY A 148 -17.32 13.24 -8.87
N ILE A 149 -18.31 12.49 -8.35
CA ILE A 149 -18.50 12.28 -6.92
C ILE A 149 -18.73 10.80 -6.62
N ILE A 150 -17.87 10.22 -5.83
CA ILE A 150 -18.04 8.89 -5.28
C ILE A 150 -18.76 9.03 -3.93
N ARG A 151 -19.99 8.47 -3.83
CA ARG A 151 -20.86 8.65 -2.66
C ARG A 151 -20.91 7.43 -1.77
N ASP A 152 -21.05 7.68 -0.47
CA ASP A 152 -21.40 6.70 0.55
C ASP A 152 -20.52 5.43 0.60
N VAL A 153 -19.24 5.59 0.27
CA VAL A 153 -18.29 4.48 0.32
C VAL A 153 -17.99 4.12 1.78
N ASN A 154 -18.16 2.84 2.09
CA ASN A 154 -17.82 2.33 3.42
C ASN A 154 -16.31 2.15 3.57
N VAL A 155 -15.69 3.01 4.38
CA VAL A 155 -14.27 2.93 4.74
C VAL A 155 -14.16 2.54 6.21
N GLY A 156 -14.00 1.25 6.47
CA GLY A 156 -13.83 0.73 7.83
C GLY A 156 -15.01 1.00 8.79
N GLY A 157 -16.24 1.01 8.26
CA GLY A 157 -17.46 1.30 9.02
C GLY A 157 -17.86 2.79 9.03
N GLU A 158 -17.10 3.66 8.37
CA GLU A 158 -17.42 5.08 8.17
C GLU A 158 -17.86 5.30 6.72
N SER A 159 -19.02 5.95 6.50
CA SER A 159 -19.46 6.36 5.17
C SER A 159 -18.72 7.64 4.76
N VAL A 160 -18.07 7.60 3.61
CA VAL A 160 -17.28 8.72 3.09
C VAL A 160 -17.71 9.03 1.67
N SER A 161 -18.00 10.30 1.38
CA SER A 161 -18.23 10.78 0.01
C SER A 161 -17.06 11.66 -0.42
N VAL A 162 -16.54 11.44 -1.64
CA VAL A 162 -15.31 12.07 -2.12
C VAL A 162 -15.50 12.60 -3.53
N ARG A 163 -15.05 13.83 -3.79
CA ARG A 163 -14.97 14.40 -5.15
C ARG A 163 -13.74 13.84 -5.86
N ALA A 164 -13.93 12.79 -6.64
CA ALA A 164 -12.87 12.14 -7.41
C ALA A 164 -13.47 11.17 -8.43
N THR A 165 -12.77 10.91 -9.52
CA THR A 165 -13.12 9.87 -10.51
C THR A 165 -12.85 8.47 -9.96
N ALA A 166 -11.79 8.32 -9.16
CA ALA A 166 -11.44 7.07 -8.49
C ALA A 166 -10.75 7.36 -7.16
N ILE A 167 -11.01 6.55 -6.17
CA ILE A 167 -10.30 6.56 -4.89
C ILE A 167 -9.73 5.19 -4.59
N VAL A 168 -8.58 5.19 -3.91
CA VAL A 168 -7.87 3.98 -3.48
C VAL A 168 -7.43 4.16 -2.04
N TRP A 169 -7.48 3.10 -1.26
CA TRP A 169 -6.92 3.12 0.09
C TRP A 169 -6.38 1.75 0.52
N SER A 170 -5.53 1.78 1.51
CA SER A 170 -4.96 0.60 2.13
C SER A 170 -5.46 0.42 3.56
N CYS A 171 -5.37 -0.79 4.07
CA CYS A 171 -5.44 -1.05 5.51
C CYS A 171 -4.19 -0.53 6.24
N GLY A 172 -4.24 -0.49 7.57
CA GLY A 172 -3.06 -0.29 8.40
C GLY A 172 -2.11 -1.50 8.37
N LYS A 173 -0.97 -1.38 9.04
CA LYS A 173 0.01 -2.47 9.17
C LYS A 173 -0.57 -3.71 9.87
N ASP A 174 -1.62 -3.53 10.65
CA ASP A 174 -2.35 -4.59 11.35
C ASP A 174 -3.38 -5.34 10.48
N GLY A 175 -3.46 -5.04 9.19
CA GLY A 175 -4.42 -5.61 8.26
C GLY A 175 -5.85 -5.10 8.43
N LYS A 176 -6.10 -4.18 9.38
CA LYS A 176 -7.45 -3.67 9.64
C LYS A 176 -7.81 -2.50 8.74
N ASN A 177 -8.99 -2.55 8.17
CA ASN A 177 -9.58 -1.42 7.46
C ASN A 177 -10.20 -0.47 8.49
N TRP A 178 -9.41 0.51 8.93
CA TRP A 178 -9.85 1.49 9.92
C TRP A 178 -10.75 2.56 9.28
N PRO A 179 -11.72 3.14 10.06
CA PRO A 179 -12.48 4.31 9.63
C PRO A 179 -11.56 5.44 9.18
N TYR A 180 -11.97 6.21 8.16
CA TYR A 180 -11.15 7.29 7.60
C TYR A 180 -10.66 8.28 8.66
N SER A 181 -11.54 8.67 9.59
CA SER A 181 -11.23 9.59 10.69
C SER A 181 -10.09 9.13 11.62
N LYS A 182 -9.84 7.81 11.69
CA LYS A 182 -8.82 7.19 12.56
C LYS A 182 -7.69 6.55 11.77
N GLY A 183 -7.91 6.22 10.51
CA GLY A 183 -7.03 5.35 9.71
C GLY A 183 -5.64 5.92 9.49
N ILE A 184 -5.50 7.23 9.26
CA ILE A 184 -4.18 7.88 9.08
C ILE A 184 -3.28 7.65 10.30
N LYS A 185 -3.82 7.80 11.52
CA LYS A 185 -3.08 7.54 12.77
C LYS A 185 -2.73 6.06 12.96
N LYS A 186 -3.48 5.16 12.30
CA LYS A 186 -3.29 3.70 12.32
C LYS A 186 -2.45 3.17 11.16
N GLY A 187 -1.91 4.07 10.33
CA GLY A 187 -1.04 3.74 9.21
C GLY A 187 -1.76 3.32 7.93
N CYS A 188 -3.07 3.57 7.82
CA CYS A 188 -3.77 3.48 6.54
C CYS A 188 -3.35 4.62 5.62
N SER A 189 -3.33 4.37 4.32
CA SER A 189 -3.05 5.37 3.29
C SER A 189 -4.29 5.57 2.43
N TYR A 190 -4.54 6.81 2.04
CA TYR A 190 -5.69 7.22 1.24
C TYR A 190 -5.22 8.08 0.08
N SER A 191 -5.85 7.92 -1.10
CA SER A 191 -5.54 8.73 -2.29
C SER A 191 -6.20 10.11 -2.28
N TRP A 192 -7.07 10.39 -1.31
CA TRP A 192 -7.78 11.67 -1.17
C TRP A 192 -7.44 12.41 0.11
N THR A 193 -7.80 13.67 0.15
CA THR A 193 -7.57 14.58 1.28
C THR A 193 -8.89 14.98 1.94
N PRO A 194 -8.88 15.48 3.19
CA PRO A 194 -10.09 15.98 3.88
C PRO A 194 -10.82 17.11 3.12
N GLY A 195 -10.09 17.85 2.27
CA GLY A 195 -10.70 18.90 1.44
C GLY A 195 -11.65 18.36 0.38
N GLN A 196 -11.38 17.16 -0.15
CA GLN A 196 -12.20 16.50 -1.16
C GLN A 196 -13.49 15.88 -0.60
N THR A 197 -13.59 15.70 0.72
CA THR A 197 -14.78 15.17 1.41
C THR A 197 -15.71 16.24 1.93
N ARG A 198 -15.28 17.52 1.97
CA ARG A 198 -16.09 18.62 2.50
C ARG A 198 -17.19 19.03 1.50
N GLY A 199 -18.42 19.15 2.02
CA GLY A 199 -19.56 19.65 1.23
C GLY A 199 -20.07 18.68 0.17
N VAL A 200 -19.71 17.44 0.22
CA VAL A 200 -20.26 16.35 -0.60
C VAL A 200 -21.44 15.77 0.20
N LYS A 201 -22.66 16.00 -0.28
CA LYS A 201 -23.91 15.42 0.25
C LYS A 201 -24.52 14.52 -0.82
#